data_2151631210ac9285ff8512973c9cdd03
#
_entry.id   2151631210ac9285ff8512973c9cdd03
#
_cell.length_a   1.000
_cell.length_b   1.000
_cell.length_c   1.000
_cell.angle_alpha   90.00
_cell.angle_beta   90.00
_cell.angle_gamma   90.00
#
_symmetry.space_group_name_H-M   'P 1'
#
loop_
_entity.id
_entity.type
_entity.pdbx_description
1 polymer ?
#
loop_
_entity_poly.entity_id
_entity_poly.type
_entity_poly.pdbx_seq_one_letter_code
_entity_poly.pdbx_strand_id
1 'polypeptide(L)'
;WSVFAGGSDFICTYRYRQPLYGTEQYHYGIVNTDGTTITPGGREFEQFIKEVKQLRTQAKARDVKPADYQARRTAILFNHENAWSIERQKQNRTWNTMAHIDKYYRTLKSFGAPVDIINESKDLSQYPVVIAPAYQMADKALADRWNEYVRNGGNLVLTCRTAQKDRYGRLPEAPFGSLIYDLTGNEMEFYDLLLPEEPGKFVMDGKEYTWNSWGEILKPGKDCQS
;
A
#
# COMPACT_ATOMS: atom_id res chain seq x y z
N TRP A 1 -8.43 16.76 -7.70
CA TRP A 1 -8.67 15.66 -8.65
C TRP A 1 -8.16 14.32 -8.12
N SER A 2 -6.90 14.23 -7.64
CA SER A 2 -6.31 12.95 -7.18
C SER A 2 -7.14 12.26 -6.09
N VAL A 3 -7.63 13.03 -5.11
CA VAL A 3 -8.47 12.52 -4.01
C VAL A 3 -9.81 11.99 -4.54
N PHE A 4 -10.42 12.73 -5.47
CA PHE A 4 -11.66 12.30 -6.14
C PHE A 4 -11.45 11.04 -6.97
N ALA A 5 -10.40 11.02 -7.79
CA ALA A 5 -10.04 9.84 -8.59
C ALA A 5 -9.66 8.62 -7.74
N GLY A 6 -9.19 8.85 -6.51
CA GLY A 6 -8.93 7.81 -5.51
C GLY A 6 -10.19 7.17 -4.93
N GLY A 7 -11.39 7.70 -5.22
CA GLY A 7 -12.66 7.16 -4.78
C GLY A 7 -13.21 7.76 -3.49
N SER A 8 -12.77 8.96 -3.11
CA SER A 8 -13.33 9.64 -1.93
C SER A 8 -14.78 10.08 -2.18
N ASP A 9 -15.64 9.82 -1.20
CA ASP A 9 -17.05 10.23 -1.25
C ASP A 9 -17.21 11.74 -1.10
N PHE A 10 -16.32 12.39 -0.36
CA PHE A 10 -16.27 13.84 -0.23
C PHE A 10 -14.83 14.34 -0.08
N ILE A 11 -14.64 15.62 -0.39
CA ILE A 11 -13.36 16.32 -0.24
C ILE A 11 -13.59 17.55 0.63
N CYS A 12 -12.86 17.64 1.73
CA CYS A 12 -12.86 18.80 2.61
C CYS A 12 -11.55 19.56 2.44
N THR A 13 -11.65 20.84 2.16
CA THR A 13 -10.49 21.71 1.99
C THR A 13 -10.31 22.59 3.23
N TYR A 14 -9.18 22.51 3.87
CA TYR A 14 -8.77 23.42 4.91
C TYR A 14 -7.92 24.52 4.26
N ARG A 15 -8.32 25.77 4.30
CA ARG A 15 -9.47 26.39 4.99
C ARG A 15 -10.20 27.36 4.05
N TYR A 16 -11.37 27.85 4.46
CA TYR A 16 -12.14 28.80 3.65
C TYR A 16 -11.45 30.17 3.55
N ARG A 17 -11.11 30.78 4.70
CA ARG A 17 -10.48 32.11 4.78
C ARG A 17 -9.10 32.05 5.39
N GLN A 18 -8.14 32.78 4.84
CA GLN A 18 -6.81 32.94 5.43
C GLN A 18 -6.90 33.61 6.81
N PRO A 19 -6.25 33.07 7.86
CA PRO A 19 -6.34 33.63 9.21
C PRO A 19 -5.62 34.97 9.33
N LEU A 20 -6.18 35.83 10.19
CA LEU A 20 -5.60 37.15 10.43
C LEU A 20 -4.49 37.15 11.49
N TYR A 21 -4.47 36.14 12.35
CA TYR A 21 -3.51 35.99 13.44
C TYR A 21 -3.30 34.51 13.82
N GLY A 22 -2.31 34.25 14.67
CA GLY A 22 -1.94 32.89 15.07
C GLY A 22 -0.82 32.31 14.19
N THR A 23 -0.43 31.08 14.46
CA THR A 23 0.71 30.41 13.81
C THR A 23 0.45 30.03 12.35
N GLU A 24 -0.80 30.04 11.93
CA GLU A 24 -1.23 29.62 10.58
C GLU A 24 -1.54 30.80 9.63
N GLN A 25 -1.09 32.01 9.96
CA GLN A 25 -1.37 33.22 9.18
C GLN A 25 -0.96 33.11 7.71
N TYR A 26 0.07 32.31 7.41
CA TYR A 26 0.57 32.13 6.05
C TYR A 26 -0.09 30.96 5.30
N HIS A 27 -1.06 30.28 5.91
CA HIS A 27 -1.84 29.27 5.22
C HIS A 27 -2.96 29.93 4.44
N TYR A 28 -2.84 29.91 3.12
CA TYR A 28 -3.89 30.43 2.22
C TYR A 28 -5.21 29.68 2.40
N GLY A 29 -6.30 30.42 2.24
CA GLY A 29 -7.66 29.89 2.13
C GLY A 29 -8.16 29.85 0.70
N ILE A 30 -9.42 29.46 0.54
CA ILE A 30 -10.18 29.64 -0.71
C ILE A 30 -10.33 31.15 -1.00
N VAL A 31 -10.51 31.95 0.07
CA VAL A 31 -10.52 33.40 0.00
C VAL A 31 -9.38 34.00 0.85
N ASN A 32 -9.00 35.22 0.51
CA ASN A 32 -7.98 36.00 1.19
C ASN A 32 -8.43 36.45 2.60
N THR A 33 -7.55 37.20 3.26
CA THR A 33 -7.76 37.78 4.58
C THR A 33 -8.99 38.71 4.66
N ASP A 34 -9.40 39.32 3.55
CA ASP A 34 -10.64 40.13 3.46
C ASP A 34 -11.93 39.29 3.53
N GLY A 35 -11.83 37.97 3.38
CA GLY A 35 -12.94 37.03 3.43
C GLY A 35 -13.79 36.97 2.17
N THR A 36 -13.43 37.67 1.12
CA THR A 36 -14.24 37.83 -0.12
C THR A 36 -13.44 37.61 -1.40
N THR A 37 -12.21 38.10 -1.47
CA THR A 37 -11.38 37.97 -2.67
C THR A 37 -10.87 36.51 -2.82
N ILE A 38 -11.28 35.86 -3.92
CA ILE A 38 -10.90 34.47 -4.21
C ILE A 38 -9.40 34.40 -4.53
N THR A 39 -8.71 33.48 -3.88
CA THR A 39 -7.29 33.20 -4.13
C THR A 39 -7.10 32.42 -5.47
N PRO A 40 -5.87 32.33 -6.00
CA PRO A 40 -5.60 31.45 -7.14
C PRO A 40 -6.04 30.01 -6.89
N GLY A 41 -5.70 29.41 -5.74
CA GLY A 41 -6.14 28.06 -5.35
C GLY A 41 -7.67 27.95 -5.18
N GLY A 42 -8.32 29.03 -4.72
CA GLY A 42 -9.77 29.12 -4.66
C GLY A 42 -10.43 29.04 -6.05
N ARG A 43 -9.85 29.70 -7.05
CA ARG A 43 -10.31 29.61 -8.45
C ARG A 43 -10.14 28.21 -9.02
N GLU A 44 -9.03 27.55 -8.74
CA GLU A 44 -8.80 26.15 -9.14
C GLU A 44 -9.83 25.22 -8.49
N PHE A 45 -10.13 25.45 -7.20
CA PHE A 45 -11.15 24.66 -6.49
C PHE A 45 -12.56 24.88 -7.04
N GLU A 46 -12.90 26.12 -7.39
CA GLU A 46 -14.16 26.45 -8.08
C GLU A 46 -14.26 25.74 -9.45
N GLN A 47 -13.17 25.76 -10.21
CA GLN A 47 -13.09 25.05 -11.48
C GLN A 47 -13.26 23.55 -11.30
N PHE A 48 -12.58 22.95 -10.33
CA PHE A 48 -12.75 21.53 -9.98
C PHE A 48 -14.22 21.18 -9.68
N ILE A 49 -14.92 22.01 -8.90
CA ILE A 49 -16.35 21.81 -8.60
C ILE A 49 -17.20 21.83 -9.89
N LYS A 50 -16.94 22.77 -10.80
CA LYS A 50 -17.65 22.85 -12.08
C LYS A 50 -17.43 21.60 -12.93
N GLU A 51 -16.18 21.15 -13.02
CA GLU A 51 -15.81 19.95 -13.78
C GLU A 51 -16.40 18.67 -13.20
N VAL A 52 -16.40 18.49 -11.87
CA VAL A 52 -17.06 17.34 -11.23
C VAL A 52 -18.56 17.33 -11.44
N LYS A 53 -19.22 18.50 -11.36
CA LYS A 53 -20.66 18.62 -11.67
C LYS A 53 -20.93 18.25 -13.12
N GLN A 54 -20.14 18.74 -14.06
CA GLN A 54 -20.27 18.41 -15.47
C GLN A 54 -20.03 16.92 -15.72
N LEU A 55 -18.99 16.33 -15.13
CA LEU A 55 -18.70 14.91 -15.23
C LEU A 55 -19.87 14.06 -14.73
N ARG A 56 -20.48 14.42 -13.60
CA ARG A 56 -21.64 13.70 -13.03
C ARG A 56 -22.89 13.80 -13.92
N THR A 57 -23.06 14.87 -14.67
CA THR A 57 -24.20 15.01 -15.60
C THR A 57 -23.96 14.29 -16.93
N GLN A 58 -22.71 14.23 -17.39
CA GLN A 58 -22.34 13.60 -18.67
C GLN A 58 -22.03 12.10 -18.53
N ALA A 59 -21.37 11.71 -17.46
CA ALA A 59 -21.20 10.31 -17.11
C ALA A 59 -22.54 9.79 -16.60
N LYS A 60 -23.39 9.31 -17.52
CA LYS A 60 -24.36 8.29 -17.11
C LYS A 60 -23.53 7.24 -16.39
N ALA A 61 -23.84 7.02 -15.11
CA ALA A 61 -23.23 5.94 -14.37
C ALA A 61 -23.32 4.71 -15.28
N ARG A 62 -22.19 4.31 -15.88
CA ARG A 62 -22.15 3.02 -16.52
C ARG A 62 -22.54 2.06 -15.42
N ASP A 63 -23.54 1.22 -15.68
CA ASP A 63 -23.90 0.14 -14.80
C ASP A 63 -22.69 -0.80 -14.69
N VAL A 64 -21.67 -0.36 -13.92
CA VAL A 64 -20.62 -1.25 -13.49
C VAL A 64 -21.32 -2.25 -12.59
N LYS A 65 -21.51 -3.44 -13.10
CA LYS A 65 -22.16 -4.49 -12.33
C LYS A 65 -21.36 -4.66 -11.05
N PRO A 66 -21.97 -4.58 -9.87
CA PRO A 66 -21.26 -4.74 -8.60
C PRO A 66 -20.37 -5.99 -8.57
N ALA A 67 -20.79 -7.08 -9.24
CA ALA A 67 -20.01 -8.30 -9.36
C ALA A 67 -18.68 -8.10 -10.12
N ASP A 68 -18.67 -7.32 -11.20
CA ASP A 68 -17.44 -7.06 -11.97
C ASP A 68 -16.45 -6.19 -11.18
N TYR A 69 -16.97 -5.29 -10.34
CA TYR A 69 -16.16 -4.48 -9.45
C TYR A 69 -15.57 -5.34 -8.33
N GLN A 70 -16.36 -6.17 -7.68
CA GLN A 70 -15.92 -7.05 -6.61
C GLN A 70 -14.89 -8.08 -7.09
N ALA A 71 -15.05 -8.63 -8.30
CA ALA A 71 -14.11 -9.58 -8.88
C ALA A 71 -12.70 -9.02 -9.11
N ARG A 72 -12.53 -7.69 -9.11
CA ARG A 72 -11.24 -7.01 -9.31
C ARG A 72 -10.71 -6.34 -8.05
N ARG A 73 -11.49 -6.36 -6.98
CA ARG A 73 -11.14 -5.66 -5.74
C ARG A 73 -9.88 -6.24 -5.13
N THR A 74 -8.89 -5.40 -4.89
CA THR A 74 -7.61 -5.80 -4.31
C THR A 74 -7.38 -5.04 -3.01
N ALA A 75 -6.89 -5.72 -1.98
CA ALA A 75 -6.47 -5.09 -0.74
C ALA A 75 -4.95 -4.97 -0.65
N ILE A 76 -4.48 -3.86 -0.11
CA ILE A 76 -3.09 -3.70 0.37
C ILE A 76 -3.17 -3.63 1.89
N LEU A 77 -2.48 -4.55 2.57
CA LEU A 77 -2.39 -4.52 4.03
C LEU A 77 -1.43 -3.42 4.48
N PHE A 78 -1.91 -2.61 5.39
CA PHE A 78 -1.14 -1.55 6.03
C PHE A 78 -1.35 -1.56 7.55
N ASN A 79 -0.24 -1.44 8.28
CA ASN A 79 -0.24 -1.30 9.73
C ASN A 79 0.82 -0.28 10.13
N HIS A 80 0.45 0.71 10.92
CA HIS A 80 1.36 1.76 11.38
C HIS A 80 2.51 1.23 12.21
N GLU A 81 2.26 0.28 13.12
CA GLU A 81 3.30 -0.30 13.97
C GLU A 81 4.35 -1.02 13.13
N ASN A 82 3.91 -1.76 12.11
CA ASN A 82 4.79 -2.38 11.14
C ASN A 82 5.65 -1.35 10.41
N ALA A 83 5.04 -0.29 9.90
CA ALA A 83 5.75 0.78 9.21
C ALA A 83 6.77 1.46 10.15
N TRP A 84 6.40 1.76 11.39
CA TRP A 84 7.30 2.36 12.38
C TRP A 84 8.43 1.44 12.78
N SER A 85 8.17 0.12 12.93
CA SER A 85 9.21 -0.86 13.22
C SER A 85 10.30 -0.86 12.14
N ILE A 86 9.89 -0.87 10.88
CA ILE A 86 10.82 -0.83 9.74
C ILE A 86 11.55 0.51 9.69
N GLU A 87 10.84 1.63 9.83
CA GLU A 87 11.44 2.96 9.75
C GLU A 87 12.50 3.20 10.85
N ARG A 88 12.32 2.61 12.02
CA ARG A 88 13.31 2.67 13.13
C ARG A 88 14.55 1.81 12.89
N GLN A 89 14.41 0.73 12.11
CA GLN A 89 15.48 -0.23 11.78
C GLN A 89 15.48 -0.54 10.28
N LYS A 90 15.65 0.47 9.46
CA LYS A 90 15.64 0.33 7.99
C LYS A 90 16.68 -0.66 7.48
N GLN A 91 17.82 -0.76 8.13
CA GLN A 91 19.03 -1.50 7.76
C GLN A 91 19.68 -0.97 6.47
N ASN A 92 18.90 -0.37 5.58
CA ASN A 92 19.39 0.30 4.39
C ASN A 92 18.91 1.77 4.40
N ARG A 93 19.84 2.73 4.22
CA ARG A 93 19.54 4.17 4.25
C ARG A 93 18.57 4.63 3.17
N THR A 94 18.48 3.88 2.07
CA THR A 94 17.58 4.21 0.95
C THR A 94 16.20 3.56 1.08
N TRP A 95 15.98 2.70 2.08
CA TRP A 95 14.68 2.11 2.29
C TRP A 95 13.64 3.18 2.67
N ASN A 96 12.52 3.14 1.98
CA ASN A 96 11.35 3.96 2.27
C ASN A 96 10.11 3.08 2.20
N THR A 97 9.53 2.80 3.34
CA THR A 97 8.38 1.89 3.47
C THR A 97 7.16 2.39 2.69
N MET A 98 6.87 3.68 2.74
CA MET A 98 5.73 4.24 2.01
C MET A 98 5.95 4.19 0.50
N ALA A 99 7.15 4.49 0.02
CA ALA A 99 7.48 4.37 -1.39
C ALA A 99 7.43 2.90 -1.87
N HIS A 100 7.78 1.94 -1.00
CA HIS A 100 7.65 0.51 -1.30
C HIS A 100 6.17 0.11 -1.46
N ILE A 101 5.29 0.54 -0.57
CA ILE A 101 3.85 0.29 -0.65
C ILE A 101 3.24 0.97 -1.88
N ASP A 102 3.63 2.22 -2.16
CA ASP A 102 3.13 3.00 -3.29
C ASP A 102 3.42 2.34 -4.66
N LYS A 103 4.52 1.57 -4.79
CA LYS A 103 4.79 0.79 -6.01
C LYS A 103 3.65 -0.19 -6.32
N TYR A 104 3.18 -0.93 -5.33
CA TYR A 104 2.06 -1.87 -5.50
C TYR A 104 0.77 -1.13 -5.79
N TYR A 105 0.48 -0.07 -5.06
CA TYR A 105 -0.71 0.75 -5.27
C TYR A 105 -0.77 1.30 -6.70
N ARG A 106 0.31 1.94 -7.17
CA ARG A 106 0.38 2.49 -8.53
C ARG A 106 0.26 1.42 -9.61
N THR A 107 0.90 0.28 -9.42
CA THR A 107 0.81 -0.84 -10.36
C THR A 107 -0.62 -1.33 -10.48
N LEU A 108 -1.30 -1.59 -9.37
CA LEU A 108 -2.69 -2.00 -9.36
C LEU A 108 -3.61 -0.96 -10.01
N LYS A 109 -3.41 0.32 -9.68
CA LYS A 109 -4.20 1.42 -10.27
C LYS A 109 -3.97 1.55 -11.78
N SER A 110 -2.79 1.20 -12.29
CA SER A 110 -2.52 1.21 -13.74
C SER A 110 -3.33 0.18 -14.51
N PHE A 111 -3.75 -0.91 -13.85
CA PHE A 111 -4.66 -1.92 -14.39
C PHE A 111 -6.15 -1.56 -14.21
N GLY A 112 -6.45 -0.40 -13.63
CA GLY A 112 -7.82 0.00 -13.34
C GLY A 112 -8.47 -0.80 -12.21
N ALA A 113 -7.68 -1.45 -11.36
CA ALA A 113 -8.20 -2.20 -10.23
C ALA A 113 -8.74 -1.28 -9.13
N PRO A 114 -9.87 -1.63 -8.50
CA PRO A 114 -10.28 -1.04 -7.23
C PRO A 114 -9.29 -1.49 -6.14
N VAL A 115 -8.69 -0.56 -5.42
CA VAL A 115 -7.68 -0.83 -4.40
C VAL A 115 -8.09 -0.22 -3.07
N ASP A 116 -8.18 -1.06 -2.05
CA ASP A 116 -8.40 -0.64 -0.67
C ASP A 116 -7.11 -0.81 0.12
N ILE A 117 -6.77 0.17 0.94
CA ILE A 117 -5.72 0.05 1.95
C ILE A 117 -6.40 -0.30 3.26
N ILE A 118 -6.13 -1.47 3.78
CA ILE A 118 -6.83 -2.02 4.95
C ILE A 118 -5.88 -2.47 6.05
N ASN A 119 -6.37 -2.45 7.27
CA ASN A 119 -5.70 -3.09 8.40
C ASN A 119 -5.98 -4.60 8.41
N GLU A 120 -5.07 -5.37 8.97
CA GLU A 120 -5.17 -6.84 9.09
C GLU A 120 -6.38 -7.34 9.87
N SER A 121 -7.05 -6.49 10.68
CA SER A 121 -8.27 -6.85 11.40
C SER A 121 -9.52 -6.95 10.50
N LYS A 122 -9.45 -6.42 9.28
CA LYS A 122 -10.54 -6.48 8.30
C LYS A 122 -10.73 -7.90 7.78
N ASP A 123 -11.96 -8.21 7.39
CA ASP A 123 -12.28 -9.46 6.73
C ASP A 123 -11.65 -9.51 5.34
N LEU A 124 -10.74 -10.47 5.12
CA LEU A 124 -10.01 -10.64 3.87
C LEU A 124 -10.85 -11.38 2.82
N SER A 125 -11.90 -12.09 3.19
CA SER A 125 -12.74 -12.88 2.26
C SER A 125 -13.41 -12.04 1.17
N GLN A 126 -13.53 -10.74 1.40
CA GLN A 126 -14.08 -9.79 0.45
C GLN A 126 -13.14 -9.44 -0.71
N TYR A 127 -11.89 -9.88 -0.66
CA TYR A 127 -10.85 -9.52 -1.62
C TYR A 127 -10.33 -10.76 -2.33
N PRO A 128 -10.48 -10.85 -3.66
CA PRO A 128 -9.85 -11.92 -4.44
C PRO A 128 -8.31 -11.91 -4.34
N VAL A 129 -7.72 -10.74 -4.14
CA VAL A 129 -6.28 -10.55 -4.03
C VAL A 129 -5.96 -9.65 -2.84
N VAL A 130 -5.02 -10.08 -2.02
CA VAL A 130 -4.46 -9.33 -0.89
C VAL A 130 -2.95 -9.24 -1.04
N ILE A 131 -2.41 -8.04 -0.96
CA ILE A 131 -0.95 -7.81 -0.98
C ILE A 131 -0.51 -7.32 0.39
N ALA A 132 0.52 -7.93 0.95
CA ALA A 132 1.14 -7.56 2.23
C ALA A 132 2.58 -7.05 2.00
N PRO A 133 2.77 -5.77 1.63
CA PRO A 133 4.10 -5.24 1.31
C PRO A 133 4.94 -5.08 2.57
N ALA A 134 6.09 -5.76 2.62
CA ALA A 134 7.05 -5.70 3.73
C ALA A 134 6.37 -5.83 5.11
N TYR A 135 5.48 -6.80 5.26
CA TYR A 135 4.70 -6.98 6.49
C TYR A 135 5.53 -7.68 7.56
N GLN A 136 6.46 -6.94 8.16
CA GLN A 136 7.55 -7.47 9.00
C GLN A 136 7.09 -8.08 10.31
N MET A 137 6.10 -7.43 10.97
CA MET A 137 5.62 -7.86 12.29
C MET A 137 4.40 -8.77 12.13
N ALA A 138 4.54 -10.01 12.53
CA ALA A 138 3.47 -11.00 12.47
C ALA A 138 3.48 -11.90 13.72
N ASP A 139 2.34 -12.48 14.01
CA ASP A 139 2.17 -13.50 15.02
C ASP A 139 1.42 -14.70 14.45
N LYS A 140 1.27 -15.74 15.26
CA LYS A 140 0.58 -16.94 14.84
C LYS A 140 -0.88 -16.66 14.43
N ALA A 141 -1.56 -15.75 15.11
CA ALA A 141 -2.94 -15.43 14.80
C ALA A 141 -3.08 -14.83 13.39
N LEU A 142 -2.14 -13.95 12.99
CA LEU A 142 -2.11 -13.41 11.63
C LEU A 142 -1.74 -14.48 10.60
N ALA A 143 -0.74 -15.31 10.90
CA ALA A 143 -0.35 -16.41 10.01
C ALA A 143 -1.50 -17.39 9.78
N ASP A 144 -2.25 -17.75 10.82
CA ASP A 144 -3.43 -18.62 10.74
C ASP A 144 -4.53 -17.99 9.86
N ARG A 145 -4.79 -16.70 10.01
CA ARG A 145 -5.76 -15.97 9.16
C ARG A 145 -5.34 -15.93 7.70
N TRP A 146 -4.07 -15.72 7.43
CA TRP A 146 -3.54 -15.79 6.05
C TRP A 146 -3.69 -17.18 5.45
N ASN A 147 -3.38 -18.22 6.23
CA ASN A 147 -3.59 -19.61 5.82
C ASN A 147 -5.07 -19.90 5.50
N GLU A 148 -5.98 -19.47 6.38
CA GLU A 148 -7.42 -19.63 6.15
C GLU A 148 -7.88 -18.91 4.87
N TYR A 149 -7.45 -17.66 4.68
CA TYR A 149 -7.76 -16.88 3.49
C TYR A 149 -7.32 -17.60 2.19
N VAL A 150 -6.08 -18.12 2.16
CA VAL A 150 -5.55 -18.81 0.98
C VAL A 150 -6.26 -20.15 0.77
N ARG A 151 -6.52 -20.93 1.83
CA ARG A 151 -7.29 -22.21 1.73
C ARG A 151 -8.70 -22.00 1.21
N ASN A 152 -9.29 -20.85 1.45
CA ASN A 152 -10.62 -20.47 0.95
C ASN A 152 -10.57 -19.87 -0.47
N GLY A 153 -9.44 -19.96 -1.17
CA GLY A 153 -9.27 -19.53 -2.57
C GLY A 153 -8.80 -18.09 -2.76
N GLY A 154 -8.41 -17.39 -1.70
CA GLY A 154 -7.80 -16.06 -1.79
C GLY A 154 -6.37 -16.11 -2.33
N ASN A 155 -5.97 -15.08 -3.06
CA ASN A 155 -4.61 -14.91 -3.55
C ASN A 155 -3.86 -13.94 -2.65
N LEU A 156 -2.83 -14.41 -1.94
CA LEU A 156 -2.01 -13.62 -1.05
C LEU A 156 -0.62 -13.40 -1.65
N VAL A 157 -0.24 -12.15 -1.80
CA VAL A 157 1.11 -11.75 -2.25
C VAL A 157 1.88 -11.24 -1.04
N LEU A 158 2.90 -11.98 -0.63
CA LEU A 158 3.86 -11.57 0.38
C LEU A 158 5.12 -11.05 -0.30
N THR A 159 5.75 -10.06 0.32
CA THR A 159 6.98 -9.48 -0.23
C THR A 159 8.14 -9.64 0.74
N CYS A 160 9.30 -9.12 0.40
CA CYS A 160 10.47 -9.16 1.28
C CYS A 160 10.15 -8.62 2.69
N ARG A 161 10.90 -9.05 3.67
CA ARG A 161 10.79 -8.66 5.09
C ARG A 161 9.51 -9.11 5.79
N THR A 162 8.72 -10.00 5.19
CA THR A 162 7.48 -10.48 5.81
C THR A 162 7.75 -11.45 6.97
N ALA A 163 7.02 -11.27 8.09
CA ALA A 163 7.04 -12.14 9.27
C ALA A 163 8.44 -12.35 9.88
N GLN A 164 9.29 -11.35 9.83
CA GLN A 164 10.64 -11.41 10.41
C GLN A 164 10.69 -11.06 11.90
N LYS A 165 9.61 -10.46 12.44
CA LYS A 165 9.53 -10.05 13.84
C LYS A 165 8.17 -10.39 14.44
N ASP A 166 8.18 -10.62 15.75
CA ASP A 166 6.94 -10.69 16.53
C ASP A 166 6.31 -9.29 16.73
N ARG A 167 5.18 -9.24 17.43
CA ARG A 167 4.46 -7.98 17.70
C ARG A 167 5.21 -7.00 18.60
N TYR A 168 6.27 -7.44 19.25
CA TYR A 168 7.13 -6.62 20.11
C TYR A 168 8.41 -6.18 19.39
N GLY A 169 8.58 -6.55 18.13
CA GLY A 169 9.75 -6.23 17.33
C GLY A 169 10.96 -7.15 17.59
N ARG A 170 10.76 -8.29 18.26
CA ARG A 170 11.79 -9.28 18.53
C ARG A 170 11.93 -10.22 17.33
N LEU A 171 13.16 -10.59 17.00
CA LEU A 171 13.43 -11.63 16.03
C LEU A 171 13.09 -13.02 16.61
N PRO A 172 12.61 -13.98 15.79
CA PRO A 172 12.32 -15.32 16.22
C PRO A 172 13.63 -16.07 16.57
N GLU A 173 13.54 -17.05 17.46
CA GLU A 173 14.64 -18.00 17.72
C GLU A 173 14.72 -19.10 16.64
N ALA A 174 13.62 -19.28 15.89
CA ALA A 174 13.54 -20.19 14.75
C ALA A 174 14.07 -19.51 13.46
N PRO A 175 14.39 -20.27 12.42
CA PRO A 175 14.73 -19.70 11.11
C PRO A 175 13.68 -18.73 10.60
N PHE A 176 14.11 -17.69 9.89
CA PHE A 176 13.19 -16.74 9.28
C PHE A 176 12.25 -17.44 8.29
N GLY A 177 11.00 -17.02 8.27
CA GLY A 177 9.96 -17.66 7.46
C GLY A 177 9.24 -18.83 8.13
N SER A 178 9.77 -19.38 9.24
CA SER A 178 9.14 -20.53 9.93
C SER A 178 7.69 -20.26 10.35
N LEU A 179 7.37 -19.03 10.76
CA LEU A 179 6.01 -18.66 11.16
C LEU A 179 4.98 -18.81 10.03
N ILE A 180 5.42 -18.62 8.80
CA ILE A 180 4.58 -18.67 7.59
C ILE A 180 4.95 -19.82 6.66
N TYR A 181 5.73 -20.80 7.14
CA TYR A 181 6.17 -21.93 6.34
C TYR A 181 5.01 -22.74 5.76
N ASP A 182 3.98 -23.02 6.57
CA ASP A 182 2.78 -23.75 6.12
C ASP A 182 2.02 -23.02 5.00
N LEU A 183 2.22 -21.72 4.89
CA LEU A 183 1.60 -20.87 3.88
C LEU A 183 2.43 -20.77 2.61
N THR A 184 3.75 -20.61 2.76
CA THR A 184 4.67 -20.30 1.65
C THR A 184 5.43 -21.51 1.16
N GLY A 185 5.60 -22.52 2.00
CA GLY A 185 6.50 -23.65 1.76
C GLY A 185 7.97 -23.27 1.69
N ASN A 186 8.34 -22.04 2.06
CA ASN A 186 9.69 -21.52 1.96
C ASN A 186 10.26 -21.14 3.31
N GLU A 187 11.54 -21.40 3.52
CA GLU A 187 12.35 -20.79 4.57
C GLU A 187 13.26 -19.73 3.96
N MET A 188 13.56 -18.70 4.73
CA MET A 188 14.56 -17.72 4.33
C MET A 188 15.93 -18.19 4.84
N GLU A 189 16.82 -18.55 3.93
CA GLU A 189 18.18 -18.98 4.26
C GLU A 189 19.07 -17.78 4.61
N PHE A 190 18.93 -16.71 3.86
CA PHE A 190 19.79 -15.54 3.96
C PHE A 190 19.08 -14.28 3.43
N TYR A 191 19.45 -13.12 3.93
CA TYR A 191 19.07 -11.83 3.34
C TYR A 191 20.31 -10.98 3.08
N ASP A 192 20.26 -10.18 2.07
CA ASP A 192 21.36 -9.30 1.67
C ASP A 192 20.89 -7.87 1.45
N LEU A 193 21.80 -6.95 1.67
CA LEU A 193 21.59 -5.51 1.54
C LEU A 193 22.52 -4.99 0.45
N LEU A 194 21.95 -4.57 -0.67
CA LEU A 194 22.71 -3.98 -1.74
C LEU A 194 22.85 -2.46 -1.59
N LEU A 195 24.01 -1.97 -1.93
CA LEU A 195 24.23 -0.55 -2.08
C LEU A 195 23.44 -0.04 -3.30
N PRO A 196 22.91 1.19 -3.26
CA PRO A 196 22.16 1.75 -4.38
C PRO A 196 22.96 1.78 -5.69
N GLU A 197 24.26 1.92 -5.55
CA GLU A 197 25.23 2.03 -6.65
C GLU A 197 25.57 0.65 -7.27
N GLU A 198 25.25 -0.44 -6.57
CA GLU A 198 25.56 -1.82 -6.97
C GLU A 198 24.29 -2.69 -6.97
N PRO A 199 23.35 -2.46 -7.90
CA PRO A 199 22.14 -3.25 -7.98
C PRO A 199 22.44 -4.70 -8.37
N GLY A 200 21.75 -5.63 -7.75
CA GLY A 200 21.73 -7.02 -8.17
C GLY A 200 20.90 -7.19 -9.45
N LYS A 201 21.15 -8.31 -10.15
CA LYS A 201 20.43 -8.68 -11.35
C LYS A 201 19.83 -10.07 -11.21
N PHE A 202 18.67 -10.26 -11.80
CA PHE A 202 18.05 -11.58 -11.94
C PHE A 202 17.33 -11.68 -13.30
N VAL A 203 17.12 -12.91 -13.75
CA VAL A 203 16.40 -13.18 -14.99
C VAL A 203 15.08 -13.88 -14.64
N MET A 204 13.99 -13.39 -15.19
CA MET A 204 12.67 -14.00 -15.09
C MET A 204 12.01 -13.97 -16.46
N ASP A 205 11.52 -15.11 -16.93
CA ASP A 205 10.92 -15.27 -18.25
C ASP A 205 11.81 -14.76 -19.40
N GLY A 206 13.14 -15.00 -19.30
CA GLY A 206 14.13 -14.56 -20.29
C GLY A 206 14.43 -13.07 -20.31
N LYS A 207 13.87 -12.29 -19.40
CA LYS A 207 14.10 -10.86 -19.27
C LYS A 207 14.92 -10.54 -18.02
N GLU A 208 15.97 -9.72 -18.18
CA GLU A 208 16.79 -9.25 -17.07
C GLU A 208 16.07 -8.13 -16.29
N TYR A 209 16.11 -8.23 -14.98
CA TYR A 209 15.61 -7.24 -14.03
C TYR A 209 16.72 -6.87 -13.05
N THR A 210 16.59 -5.70 -12.45
CA THR A 210 17.46 -5.24 -11.37
C THR A 210 16.70 -5.14 -10.07
N TRP A 211 17.40 -5.40 -8.96
CA TRP A 211 16.90 -5.18 -7.61
C TRP A 211 17.94 -4.45 -6.78
N ASN A 212 17.50 -3.74 -5.78
CA ASN A 212 18.37 -3.03 -4.84
C ASN A 212 17.73 -3.00 -3.44
N SER A 213 18.47 -2.50 -2.49
CA SER A 213 18.08 -2.29 -1.09
C SER A 213 17.98 -3.57 -0.28
N TRP A 214 17.11 -4.51 -0.64
CA TRP A 214 16.86 -5.73 0.14
C TRP A 214 16.57 -6.92 -0.76
N GLY A 215 17.29 -8.00 -0.57
CA GLY A 215 17.04 -9.28 -1.21
C GLY A 215 16.99 -10.41 -0.19
N GLU A 216 16.21 -11.42 -0.49
CA GLU A 216 16.09 -12.64 0.33
C GLU A 216 16.37 -13.86 -0.52
N ILE A 217 17.22 -14.74 -0.02
CA ILE A 217 17.45 -16.05 -0.61
C ILE A 217 16.52 -17.02 0.09
N LEU A 218 15.58 -17.55 -0.67
CA LEU A 218 14.59 -18.49 -0.18
C LEU A 218 15.05 -19.92 -0.46
N LYS A 219 14.82 -20.79 0.51
CA LYS A 219 15.00 -22.23 0.37
C LYS A 219 13.61 -22.85 0.15
N PRO A 220 13.27 -23.21 -1.09
CA PRO A 220 11.96 -23.76 -1.39
C PRO A 220 11.83 -25.17 -0.81
N GLY A 221 10.68 -25.46 -0.22
CA GLY A 221 10.25 -26.79 0.16
C GLY A 221 9.88 -27.65 -1.06
N LYS A 222 9.54 -28.90 -0.83
CA LYS A 222 9.26 -29.87 -1.92
C LYS A 222 8.05 -29.53 -2.78
N ASP A 223 7.10 -28.80 -2.23
CA ASP A 223 5.84 -28.46 -2.88
C ASP A 223 5.81 -27.02 -3.44
N CYS A 224 6.95 -26.35 -3.44
CA CYS A 224 7.09 -25.02 -4.01
C CYS A 224 7.46 -25.07 -5.49
N GLN A 225 6.77 -24.24 -6.27
CA GLN A 225 7.18 -23.92 -7.64
C GLN A 225 8.03 -22.65 -7.61
N SER A 226 9.22 -22.70 -8.16
CA SER A 226 10.16 -21.57 -8.29
C SER A 226 10.41 -21.25 -9.76
#